data_951e6c00dba259f3af84493b507c7562
#
_entry.id   951e6c00dba259f3af84493b507c7562
#
_cell.length_a   1.000
_cell.length_b   1.000
_cell.length_c   1.000
_cell.angle_alpha   90.00
_cell.angle_beta   90.00
_cell.angle_gamma   90.00
#
_symmetry.space_group_name_H-M   'P 1'
#
loop_
_entity.id
_entity.type
_entity.pdbx_description
1 polymer ?
#
loop_
_entity_poly.entity_id
_entity_poly.type
_entity_poly.pdbx_seq_one_letter_code
_entity_poly.pdbx_strand_id
1 'polypeptide(L)'
;MGLIRAAVGAVGGTMADQWREFFYCEAMDADTLVVKGQKQVGKRSSNTKGSENIISNGSGIAVADGQCMMIVEQGKIVEVCAEPGEFTYDSSTEPSIFTGKLGEGLKKTFATFGKRFTYGGDTGKDQRVYYINTKEIMDNKFGTANPFLFHVVDHNTGLSRDVQVRCNGIYSYRITDPILFYKNVCGNVEMTYDREEIDGQLKTEFISALQPAFAQLSK
;
A
#
# COMPACT_ATOMS: atom_id res chain seq x y z
N MET A 1 -4.63 -20.29 9.20
CA MET A 1 -4.04 -19.08 9.85
C MET A 1 -2.82 -19.36 10.75
N GLY A 2 -2.45 -20.63 11.02
CA GLY A 2 -1.30 -20.97 11.86
C GLY A 2 0.07 -20.99 11.16
N LEU A 3 0.11 -21.36 9.88
CA LEU A 3 1.37 -21.55 9.14
C LEU A 3 2.10 -20.25 8.78
N ILE A 4 1.38 -19.19 8.48
CA ILE A 4 1.97 -17.87 8.14
C ILE A 4 2.52 -17.19 9.40
N ARG A 5 1.84 -17.32 10.54
CA ARG A 5 2.35 -16.87 11.85
C ARG A 5 3.60 -17.64 12.29
N ALA A 6 3.64 -18.96 12.05
CA ALA A 6 4.79 -19.77 12.37
C ALA A 6 6.02 -19.45 11.49
N ALA A 7 5.81 -19.17 10.19
CA ALA A 7 6.90 -18.76 9.28
C ALA A 7 7.45 -17.39 9.65
N VAL A 8 6.61 -16.39 9.90
CA VAL A 8 7.04 -15.05 10.33
C VAL A 8 7.69 -15.07 11.70
N GLY A 9 7.18 -15.86 12.65
CA GLY A 9 7.77 -16.00 13.97
C GLY A 9 9.09 -16.79 13.98
N ALA A 10 9.21 -17.84 13.18
CA ALA A 10 10.44 -18.61 13.03
C ALA A 10 11.52 -17.85 12.28
N VAL A 11 11.12 -17.12 11.23
CA VAL A 11 12.00 -16.25 10.44
C VAL A 11 12.52 -15.11 11.31
N GLY A 12 11.66 -14.42 12.06
CA GLY A 12 12.07 -13.33 12.95
C GLY A 12 13.03 -13.79 14.07
N GLY A 13 12.88 -15.01 14.60
CA GLY A 13 13.73 -15.54 15.67
C GLY A 13 15.13 -15.96 15.20
N THR A 14 15.23 -16.66 14.09
CA THR A 14 16.52 -17.10 13.51
C THR A 14 17.28 -15.98 12.83
N MET A 15 16.58 -14.99 12.27
CA MET A 15 17.20 -13.87 11.56
C MET A 15 17.68 -12.77 12.48
N ALA A 16 16.98 -12.47 13.55
CA ALA A 16 17.45 -11.51 14.56
C ALA A 16 18.84 -11.90 15.13
N ASP A 17 19.22 -13.19 15.07
CA ASP A 17 20.54 -13.67 15.48
C ASP A 17 21.61 -13.50 14.37
N GLN A 18 21.24 -13.39 13.11
CA GLN A 18 22.19 -13.26 11.98
C GLN A 18 22.45 -11.79 11.60
N TRP A 19 21.45 -10.93 11.72
CA TRP A 19 21.52 -9.53 11.29
C TRP A 19 21.73 -8.58 12.48
N ARG A 20 22.49 -7.51 12.27
CA ARG A 20 22.65 -6.45 13.27
C ARG A 20 21.36 -5.68 13.49
N GLU A 21 20.63 -5.42 12.41
CA GLU A 21 19.32 -4.77 12.37
C GLU A 21 18.44 -5.51 11.38
N PHE A 22 17.17 -5.62 11.70
CA PHE A 22 16.19 -6.30 10.87
C PHE A 22 14.90 -5.50 10.82
N PHE A 23 14.41 -5.26 9.62
CA PHE A 23 13.15 -4.56 9.38
C PHE A 23 12.10 -5.54 8.88
N TYR A 24 10.93 -5.46 9.46
CA TYR A 24 9.79 -6.32 9.10
C TYR A 24 8.47 -5.62 9.39
N CYS A 25 7.40 -6.15 8.81
CA CYS A 25 6.04 -5.83 9.15
C CYS A 25 5.33 -7.13 9.52
N GLU A 26 4.63 -7.12 10.65
CA GLU A 26 3.73 -8.22 10.99
C GLU A 26 2.59 -8.33 9.97
N ALA A 27 1.75 -9.35 10.10
CA ALA A 27 0.61 -9.52 9.22
C ALA A 27 -0.28 -8.26 9.29
N MET A 28 -0.43 -7.59 8.16
CA MET A 28 -1.33 -6.44 8.03
C MET A 28 -2.78 -6.93 8.06
N ASP A 29 -3.59 -6.30 8.89
CA ASP A 29 -5.03 -6.53 8.92
C ASP A 29 -5.69 -6.06 7.62
N ALA A 30 -6.92 -6.52 7.39
CA ALA A 30 -7.67 -6.16 6.18
C ALA A 30 -7.99 -4.65 6.09
N ASP A 31 -7.97 -3.97 7.23
CA ASP A 31 -8.30 -2.55 7.32
C ASP A 31 -7.08 -1.63 7.22
N THR A 32 -5.86 -2.18 7.29
CA THR A 32 -4.62 -1.41 7.25
C THR A 32 -4.03 -1.39 5.86
N LEU A 33 -3.79 -0.20 5.32
CA LEU A 33 -3.26 0.03 3.98
C LEU A 33 -1.75 0.26 3.97
N VAL A 34 -1.21 0.97 4.98
CA VAL A 34 0.23 1.22 5.11
C VAL A 34 0.66 1.08 6.56
N VAL A 35 1.82 0.49 6.77
CA VAL A 35 2.47 0.37 8.07
C VAL A 35 3.91 0.83 7.97
N LYS A 36 4.38 1.64 8.94
CA LYS A 36 5.80 1.90 9.12
C LYS A 36 6.47 0.62 9.64
N GLY A 37 7.53 0.19 8.96
CA GLY A 37 8.28 -1.02 9.31
C GLY A 37 8.84 -0.96 10.74
N GLN A 38 8.78 -2.10 11.42
CA GLN A 38 9.35 -2.26 12.75
C GLN A 38 10.84 -2.59 12.62
N LYS A 39 11.66 -1.93 13.43
CA LYS A 39 13.10 -2.20 13.53
C LYS A 39 13.38 -3.10 14.72
N GLN A 40 13.94 -4.25 14.46
CA GLN A 40 14.47 -5.13 15.49
C GLN A 40 16.00 -5.06 15.50
N VAL A 41 16.56 -4.77 16.66
CA VAL A 41 18.02 -4.69 16.84
C VAL A 41 18.49 -5.99 17.48
N GLY A 42 19.38 -6.72 16.78
CA GLY A 42 19.96 -7.97 17.28
C GLY A 42 20.88 -7.73 18.49
N LYS A 43 21.01 -8.73 19.36
CA LYS A 43 21.84 -8.69 20.58
C LYS A 43 23.35 -8.43 20.28
N ARG A 44 23.77 -8.59 19.03
CA ARG A 44 25.17 -8.34 18.57
C ARG A 44 25.40 -6.91 18.09
N SER A 45 24.36 -6.08 18.02
CA SER A 45 24.52 -4.70 17.61
C SER A 45 24.96 -3.87 18.81
N SER A 46 26.05 -3.15 18.66
CA SER A 46 26.48 -2.10 19.63
C SER A 46 25.63 -0.84 19.54
N ASN A 47 24.75 -0.74 18.53
CA ASN A 47 23.95 0.46 18.24
C ASN A 47 22.55 0.40 18.86
N THR A 48 22.47 0.19 20.18
CA THR A 48 21.20 0.15 20.92
C THR A 48 20.57 1.53 21.12
N LYS A 49 21.29 2.61 20.77
CA LYS A 49 20.84 4.00 20.86
C LYS A 49 20.63 4.68 19.49
N GLY A 50 20.75 3.91 18.41
CA GLY A 50 20.55 4.43 17.06
C GLY A 50 19.12 4.89 16.81
N SER A 51 18.94 5.98 16.06
CA SER A 51 17.64 6.45 15.62
C SER A 51 16.89 5.34 14.88
N GLU A 52 15.60 5.20 15.15
CA GLU A 52 14.72 4.27 14.43
C GLU A 52 14.66 4.57 12.92
N ASN A 53 14.99 5.79 12.54
CA ASN A 53 14.93 6.27 11.16
C ASN A 53 16.31 6.21 10.45
N ILE A 54 17.16 5.27 10.81
CA ILE A 54 18.43 5.01 10.14
C ILE A 54 18.51 3.52 9.83
N ILE A 55 18.76 3.18 8.56
CA ILE A 55 18.98 1.82 8.10
C ILE A 55 20.48 1.63 7.91
N SER A 56 21.08 0.76 8.72
CA SER A 56 22.50 0.46 8.60
C SER A 56 22.78 -0.40 7.37
N ASN A 57 23.93 -0.19 6.74
CA ASN A 57 24.37 -1.06 5.65
C ASN A 57 24.50 -2.52 6.14
N GLY A 58 23.93 -3.45 5.39
CA GLY A 58 23.87 -4.86 5.76
C GLY A 58 22.68 -5.21 6.67
N SER A 59 21.71 -4.30 6.87
CA SER A 59 20.43 -4.63 7.55
C SER A 59 19.62 -5.60 6.73
N GLY A 60 18.93 -6.54 7.40
CA GLY A 60 17.96 -7.42 6.79
C GLY A 60 16.60 -6.74 6.66
N ILE A 61 15.90 -6.99 5.56
CA ILE A 61 14.55 -6.52 5.32
C ILE A 61 13.70 -7.68 4.84
N ALA A 62 12.63 -8.00 5.58
CA ALA A 62 11.67 -9.03 5.16
C ALA A 62 10.47 -8.40 4.48
N VAL A 63 10.02 -9.03 3.39
CA VAL A 63 8.81 -8.68 2.66
C VAL A 63 7.91 -9.91 2.62
N ALA A 64 6.69 -9.81 3.14
CA ALA A 64 5.72 -10.90 3.10
C ALA A 64 4.89 -10.86 1.81
N ASP A 65 4.26 -11.99 1.45
CA ASP A 65 3.33 -12.03 0.32
C ASP A 65 2.13 -11.10 0.57
N GLY A 66 1.77 -10.33 -0.45
CA GLY A 66 0.72 -9.32 -0.36
C GLY A 66 1.16 -7.98 0.27
N GLN A 67 2.46 -7.79 0.45
CA GLN A 67 3.06 -6.52 0.86
C GLN A 67 3.97 -5.96 -0.23
N CYS A 68 4.06 -4.64 -0.29
CA CYS A 68 5.09 -3.94 -1.04
C CYS A 68 5.91 -3.09 -0.05
N MET A 69 7.18 -3.43 0.09
CA MET A 69 8.13 -2.67 0.90
C MET A 69 8.64 -1.46 0.12
N MET A 70 8.82 -0.36 0.81
CA MET A 70 9.35 0.88 0.25
C MET A 70 10.29 1.55 1.24
N ILE A 71 11.49 1.92 0.79
CA ILE A 71 12.42 2.73 1.55
C ILE A 71 12.31 4.18 1.10
N VAL A 72 12.07 5.04 2.06
CA VAL A 72 11.98 6.49 1.87
C VAL A 72 13.14 7.18 2.59
N GLU A 73 13.99 7.88 1.83
CA GLU A 73 15.11 8.64 2.34
C GLU A 73 14.85 10.12 2.15
N GLN A 74 14.81 10.89 3.25
CA GLN A 74 14.55 12.35 3.23
C GLN A 74 13.28 12.70 2.40
N GLY A 75 12.20 11.94 2.56
CA GLY A 75 10.95 12.12 1.84
C GLY A 75 10.96 11.60 0.39
N LYS A 76 12.03 10.93 -0.05
CA LYS A 76 12.17 10.40 -1.40
C LYS A 76 12.21 8.88 -1.38
N ILE A 77 11.45 8.25 -2.27
CA ILE A 77 11.47 6.80 -2.45
C ILE A 77 12.77 6.41 -3.14
N VAL A 78 13.58 5.61 -2.47
CA VAL A 78 14.88 5.13 -2.99
C VAL A 78 14.85 3.65 -3.35
N GLU A 79 13.99 2.86 -2.74
CA GLU A 79 13.87 1.44 -3.01
C GLU A 79 12.43 0.96 -2.90
N VAL A 80 12.04 0.01 -3.76
CA VAL A 80 10.72 -0.61 -3.76
C VAL A 80 10.88 -2.10 -4.02
N CYS A 81 10.29 -2.93 -3.15
CA CYS A 81 10.28 -4.37 -3.30
C CYS A 81 8.88 -4.94 -3.04
N ALA A 82 8.30 -5.58 -4.06
CA ALA A 82 7.03 -6.29 -3.98
C ALA A 82 7.21 -7.81 -4.16
N GLU A 83 8.45 -8.30 -4.14
CA GLU A 83 8.76 -9.72 -4.15
C GLU A 83 8.83 -10.23 -2.71
N PRO A 84 8.10 -11.29 -2.36
CA PRO A 84 8.23 -11.89 -1.04
C PRO A 84 9.62 -12.47 -0.84
N GLY A 85 10.20 -12.25 0.32
CA GLY A 85 11.54 -12.77 0.64
C GLY A 85 12.26 -11.90 1.65
N GLU A 86 13.56 -12.17 1.76
CA GLU A 86 14.46 -11.48 2.65
C GLU A 86 15.57 -10.85 1.83
N PHE A 87 15.78 -9.58 2.06
CA PHE A 87 16.70 -8.74 1.30
C PHE A 87 17.73 -8.11 2.25
N THR A 88 18.94 -7.93 1.76
CA THR A 88 19.96 -7.16 2.48
C THR A 88 20.02 -5.75 1.93
N TYR A 89 19.92 -4.77 2.80
CA TYR A 89 20.10 -3.37 2.43
C TYR A 89 21.57 -3.08 2.17
N ASP A 90 21.89 -2.58 0.97
CA ASP A 90 23.22 -2.14 0.58
C ASP A 90 23.16 -0.67 0.15
N SER A 91 23.66 0.22 1.01
CA SER A 91 23.67 1.66 0.77
C SER A 91 24.63 2.10 -0.35
N SER A 92 25.50 1.20 -0.84
CA SER A 92 26.45 1.49 -1.93
C SER A 92 25.85 1.26 -3.32
N THR A 93 24.69 0.63 -3.41
CA THR A 93 24.02 0.34 -4.68
C THR A 93 23.12 1.50 -5.13
N GLU A 94 22.88 1.59 -6.44
CA GLU A 94 21.90 2.52 -6.99
C GLU A 94 20.47 2.11 -6.58
N PRO A 95 19.53 3.09 -6.54
CA PRO A 95 18.12 2.81 -6.27
C PRO A 95 17.59 1.66 -7.12
N SER A 96 16.96 0.69 -6.48
CA SER A 96 16.51 -0.54 -7.12
C SER A 96 15.01 -0.77 -6.98
N ILE A 97 14.46 -1.56 -7.87
CA ILE A 97 13.05 -1.93 -7.86
C ILE A 97 12.87 -3.42 -8.18
N PHE A 98 12.18 -4.11 -7.29
CA PHE A 98 11.75 -5.49 -7.43
C PHE A 98 10.21 -5.52 -7.49
N THR A 99 9.66 -5.71 -8.66
CA THR A 99 8.21 -5.52 -8.89
C THR A 99 7.35 -6.69 -8.47
N GLY A 100 7.91 -7.89 -8.38
CA GLY A 100 7.12 -9.08 -8.10
C GLY A 100 5.89 -9.19 -8.98
N LYS A 101 4.73 -9.33 -8.35
CA LYS A 101 3.44 -9.46 -9.03
C LYS A 101 2.84 -8.13 -9.55
N LEU A 102 3.41 -6.98 -9.20
CA LEU A 102 2.89 -5.65 -9.57
C LEU A 102 3.28 -5.18 -10.98
N GLY A 103 4.23 -5.86 -11.63
CA GLY A 103 4.51 -5.77 -13.05
C GLY A 103 5.08 -4.46 -13.58
N GLU A 104 4.85 -4.22 -14.86
CA GLU A 104 5.47 -3.14 -15.65
C GLU A 104 5.04 -1.72 -15.25
N GLY A 105 3.82 -1.57 -14.72
CA GLY A 105 3.32 -0.27 -14.27
C GLY A 105 4.20 0.35 -13.19
N LEU A 106 4.53 -0.45 -12.17
CA LEU A 106 5.37 -0.02 -11.06
C LEU A 106 6.79 0.32 -11.52
N LYS A 107 7.37 -0.47 -12.46
CA LYS A 107 8.69 -0.16 -13.06
C LYS A 107 8.69 1.20 -13.76
N LYS A 108 7.65 1.49 -14.54
CA LYS A 108 7.52 2.76 -15.26
C LYS A 108 7.42 3.93 -14.28
N THR A 109 6.60 3.79 -13.25
CA THR A 109 6.42 4.81 -12.22
C THR A 109 7.74 5.06 -11.48
N PHE A 110 8.43 4.02 -11.04
CA PHE A 110 9.72 4.14 -10.38
C PHE A 110 10.79 4.78 -11.27
N ALA A 111 10.91 4.36 -12.53
CA ALA A 111 11.87 4.92 -13.48
C ALA A 111 11.68 6.42 -13.70
N THR A 112 10.43 6.90 -13.64
CA THR A 112 10.12 8.33 -13.76
C THR A 112 10.61 9.12 -12.55
N PHE A 113 10.58 8.53 -11.38
CA PHE A 113 10.96 9.19 -10.13
C PHE A 113 12.42 8.92 -9.72
N GLY A 114 12.98 7.76 -10.04
CA GLY A 114 14.34 7.35 -9.69
C GLY A 114 15.44 8.17 -10.35
N LYS A 115 15.23 8.68 -11.57
CA LYS A 115 16.23 9.46 -12.34
C LYS A 115 16.63 10.81 -11.72
N ARG A 116 16.04 11.23 -10.61
CA ARG A 116 16.29 12.54 -9.98
C ARG A 116 17.27 12.49 -8.79
N PHE A 117 17.98 11.39 -8.56
CA PHE A 117 18.61 11.09 -7.28
C PHE A 117 20.15 11.07 -7.24
N THR A 118 20.82 11.75 -8.10
CA THR A 118 22.27 11.91 -8.00
C THR A 118 22.59 13.27 -7.36
N TYR A 119 22.54 13.39 -6.03
CA TYR A 119 23.35 14.38 -5.28
C TYR A 119 23.05 14.28 -3.76
N GLY A 120 24.12 14.13 -2.94
CA GLY A 120 24.09 14.50 -1.56
C GLY A 120 24.81 13.55 -0.59
N GLY A 121 25.89 14.05 -0.09
CA GLY A 121 26.82 13.39 0.79
C GLY A 121 26.29 12.82 2.09
N ASP A 122 27.18 12.11 2.71
CA ASP A 122 27.15 11.18 3.82
C ASP A 122 26.89 11.88 5.17
N THR A 123 25.68 12.33 5.41
CA THR A 123 25.19 12.75 6.72
C THR A 123 23.99 11.92 7.07
N GLY A 124 23.87 11.45 8.31
CA GLY A 124 22.81 10.58 8.81
C GLY A 124 21.43 10.97 8.28
N LYS A 125 21.01 10.30 7.21
CA LYS A 125 19.81 10.61 6.46
C LYS A 125 18.62 9.96 7.15
N ASP A 126 17.51 10.69 7.28
CA ASP A 126 16.24 10.12 7.74
C ASP A 126 15.74 9.10 6.72
N GLN A 127 15.82 7.82 7.08
CA GLN A 127 15.42 6.69 6.27
C GLN A 127 14.28 5.93 6.96
N ARG A 128 13.20 5.69 6.26
CA ARG A 128 12.02 5.00 6.79
C ARG A 128 11.64 3.86 5.87
N VAL A 129 11.29 2.72 6.47
CA VAL A 129 10.72 1.58 5.77
C VAL A 129 9.22 1.62 5.91
N TYR A 130 8.49 1.53 4.80
CA TYR A 130 7.04 1.41 4.77
C TYR A 130 6.64 0.11 4.09
N TYR A 131 5.57 -0.48 4.58
CA TYR A 131 4.93 -1.65 3.98
C TYR A 131 3.53 -1.28 3.55
N ILE A 132 3.23 -1.47 2.27
CA ILE A 132 1.95 -1.14 1.65
C ILE A 132 1.20 -2.44 1.37
N ASN A 133 -0.06 -2.51 1.78
CA ASN A 133 -0.92 -3.65 1.53
C ASN A 133 -1.33 -3.70 0.06
N THR A 134 -0.98 -4.79 -0.63
CA THR A 134 -1.32 -5.03 -2.04
C THR A 134 -2.39 -6.11 -2.22
N LYS A 135 -2.95 -6.60 -1.09
CA LYS A 135 -4.07 -7.53 -1.10
C LYS A 135 -5.36 -6.80 -1.48
N GLU A 136 -6.37 -7.57 -1.77
CA GLU A 136 -7.71 -7.05 -2.03
C GLU A 136 -8.39 -6.67 -0.72
N ILE A 137 -8.85 -5.42 -0.63
CA ILE A 137 -9.63 -4.88 0.48
C ILE A 137 -11.09 -5.10 0.15
N MET A 138 -11.71 -6.04 0.86
CA MET A 138 -13.07 -6.51 0.61
C MET A 138 -14.09 -5.85 1.53
N ASP A 139 -15.38 -6.15 1.28
CA ASP A 139 -16.52 -5.78 2.13
C ASP A 139 -16.74 -4.27 2.30
N ASN A 140 -16.38 -3.47 1.29
CA ASN A 140 -16.66 -2.03 1.30
C ASN A 140 -18.12 -1.79 0.91
N LYS A 141 -18.95 -1.46 1.88
CA LYS A 141 -20.40 -1.23 1.68
C LYS A 141 -20.66 0.18 1.18
N PHE A 142 -21.51 0.31 0.17
CA PHE A 142 -22.02 1.59 -0.31
C PHE A 142 -23.53 1.61 -0.37
N GLY A 143 -24.12 2.79 -0.35
CA GLY A 143 -25.53 3.02 -0.56
C GLY A 143 -25.81 4.47 -0.92
N THR A 144 -26.77 4.69 -1.82
CA THR A 144 -27.20 6.03 -2.20
C THR A 144 -28.10 6.63 -1.10
N ALA A 145 -27.65 7.72 -0.48
CA ALA A 145 -28.45 8.43 0.52
C ALA A 145 -29.69 9.08 -0.11
N ASN A 146 -29.50 9.70 -1.28
CA ASN A 146 -30.56 10.32 -2.06
C ASN A 146 -30.92 9.45 -3.25
N PRO A 147 -32.21 9.28 -3.57
CA PRO A 147 -32.61 8.60 -4.79
C PRO A 147 -32.24 9.44 -6.00
N PHE A 148 -31.95 8.78 -7.11
CA PHE A 148 -31.78 9.41 -8.41
C PHE A 148 -32.93 9.04 -9.34
N LEU A 149 -33.22 9.93 -10.30
CA LEU A 149 -34.27 9.69 -11.28
C LEU A 149 -33.80 8.68 -12.33
N PHE A 150 -34.63 7.70 -12.62
CA PHE A 150 -34.43 6.71 -13.63
C PHE A 150 -35.64 6.66 -14.55
N HIS A 151 -35.45 6.87 -15.84
CA HIS A 151 -36.52 6.87 -16.83
C HIS A 151 -36.76 5.44 -17.29
N VAL A 152 -38.00 4.97 -17.13
CA VAL A 152 -38.44 3.63 -17.57
C VAL A 152 -39.38 3.80 -18.77
N VAL A 153 -39.04 3.12 -19.85
CA VAL A 153 -39.88 3.04 -21.06
C VAL A 153 -40.26 1.59 -21.31
N ASP A 154 -41.55 1.29 -21.33
CA ASP A 154 -42.08 0.00 -21.76
C ASP A 154 -42.76 0.17 -23.12
N HIS A 155 -42.09 -0.29 -24.17
CA HIS A 155 -42.59 -0.18 -25.54
C HIS A 155 -43.86 -1.04 -25.80
N ASN A 156 -44.12 -2.07 -25.01
CA ASN A 156 -45.29 -2.94 -25.18
C ASN A 156 -46.60 -2.29 -24.63
N THR A 157 -46.46 -1.57 -23.55
CA THR A 157 -47.61 -0.91 -22.90
C THR A 157 -47.69 0.58 -23.19
N GLY A 158 -46.67 1.14 -23.87
CA GLY A 158 -46.56 2.59 -24.08
C GLY A 158 -46.29 3.41 -22.81
N LEU A 159 -45.86 2.74 -21.74
CA LEU A 159 -45.54 3.40 -20.48
C LEU A 159 -44.21 4.12 -20.57
N SER A 160 -44.24 5.43 -20.26
CA SER A 160 -43.04 6.27 -20.10
C SER A 160 -43.12 7.01 -18.78
N ARG A 161 -42.25 6.71 -17.83
CA ARG A 161 -42.33 7.22 -16.47
C ARG A 161 -40.98 7.37 -15.80
N ASP A 162 -40.80 8.45 -15.03
CA ASP A 162 -39.66 8.62 -14.13
C ASP A 162 -39.95 7.94 -12.79
N VAL A 163 -38.98 7.14 -12.35
CA VAL A 163 -39.02 6.48 -11.05
C VAL A 163 -37.81 6.90 -10.22
N GLN A 164 -37.97 6.91 -8.91
CA GLN A 164 -36.87 7.18 -7.99
C GLN A 164 -36.21 5.87 -7.59
N VAL A 165 -34.91 5.76 -7.83
CA VAL A 165 -34.14 4.55 -7.57
C VAL A 165 -33.09 4.82 -6.51
N ARG A 166 -32.93 3.90 -5.57
CA ARG A 166 -31.81 3.79 -4.64
C ARG A 166 -31.08 2.50 -4.89
N CYS A 167 -29.78 2.53 -4.75
CA CYS A 167 -28.96 1.31 -4.82
C CYS A 167 -28.04 1.19 -3.62
N ASN A 168 -27.71 -0.04 -3.30
CA ASN A 168 -26.69 -0.38 -2.33
C ASN A 168 -25.92 -1.62 -2.83
N GLY A 169 -24.76 -1.84 -2.28
CA GLY A 169 -23.96 -3.00 -2.65
C GLY A 169 -22.65 -3.02 -1.88
N ILE A 170 -21.76 -3.90 -2.35
CA ILE A 170 -20.44 -4.10 -1.80
C ILE A 170 -19.46 -4.01 -2.97
N TYR A 171 -18.31 -3.37 -2.74
CA TYR A 171 -17.19 -3.34 -3.69
C TYR A 171 -15.90 -3.74 -3.00
N SER A 172 -14.91 -4.13 -3.78
CA SER A 172 -13.55 -4.35 -3.33
C SER A 172 -12.59 -3.46 -4.13
N TYR A 173 -11.43 -3.20 -3.55
CA TYR A 173 -10.33 -2.49 -4.23
C TYR A 173 -8.98 -3.01 -3.77
N ARG A 174 -7.94 -2.72 -4.53
CA ARG A 174 -6.56 -2.99 -4.15
C ARG A 174 -5.63 -1.89 -4.62
N ILE A 175 -4.51 -1.71 -3.93
CA ILE A 175 -3.46 -0.79 -4.33
C ILE A 175 -2.63 -1.46 -5.42
N THR A 176 -2.73 -0.96 -6.65
CA THR A 176 -2.00 -1.48 -7.82
C THR A 176 -0.69 -0.74 -8.08
N ASP A 177 -0.60 0.51 -7.66
CA ASP A 177 0.63 1.31 -7.72
C ASP A 177 0.96 1.91 -6.34
N PRO A 178 1.73 1.20 -5.52
CA PRO A 178 2.13 1.65 -4.19
C PRO A 178 2.89 2.98 -4.19
N ILE A 179 3.65 3.28 -5.25
CA ILE A 179 4.43 4.52 -5.35
C ILE A 179 3.50 5.73 -5.51
N LEU A 180 2.53 5.62 -6.40
CA LEU A 180 1.52 6.67 -6.60
C LEU A 180 0.66 6.83 -5.36
N PHE A 181 0.27 5.72 -4.72
CA PHE A 181 -0.50 5.73 -3.48
C PHE A 181 0.25 6.48 -2.37
N TYR A 182 1.53 6.14 -2.16
CA TYR A 182 2.36 6.82 -1.16
C TYR A 182 2.46 8.33 -1.43
N LYS A 183 2.72 8.72 -2.68
CA LYS A 183 2.95 10.13 -3.03
C LYS A 183 1.71 11.00 -3.01
N ASN A 184 0.58 10.45 -3.44
CA ASN A 184 -0.62 11.22 -3.68
C ASN A 184 -1.66 11.10 -2.58
N VAL A 185 -1.59 10.03 -1.76
CA VAL A 185 -2.63 9.71 -0.79
C VAL A 185 -2.08 9.75 0.64
N CYS A 186 -1.20 8.83 1.02
CA CYS A 186 -0.83 8.67 2.42
C CYS A 186 0.41 9.49 2.84
N GLY A 187 1.37 9.75 1.94
CA GLY A 187 2.59 10.49 2.30
C GLY A 187 3.37 9.88 3.47
N ASN A 188 3.91 10.73 4.33
CA ASN A 188 4.65 10.33 5.52
C ASN A 188 3.69 9.86 6.62
N VAL A 189 3.55 8.55 6.75
CA VAL A 189 2.75 7.90 7.80
C VAL A 189 3.59 7.78 9.07
N GLU A 190 3.02 8.11 10.23
CA GLU A 190 3.74 7.98 11.50
C GLU A 190 3.86 6.52 11.94
N MET A 191 2.76 5.78 11.97
CA MET A 191 2.72 4.36 12.34
C MET A 191 1.91 3.53 11.34
N THR A 192 0.61 3.84 11.18
CA THR A 192 -0.32 3.15 10.28
C THR A 192 -1.13 4.16 9.49
N TYR A 193 -1.62 3.73 8.34
CA TYR A 193 -2.61 4.42 7.52
C TYR A 193 -3.72 3.41 7.21
N ASP A 194 -4.90 3.67 7.73
CA ASP A 194 -6.00 2.74 7.67
C ASP A 194 -7.02 3.13 6.58
N ARG A 195 -7.81 2.17 6.14
CA ARG A 195 -8.78 2.37 5.06
C ARG A 195 -9.85 3.41 5.41
N GLU A 196 -10.15 3.59 6.70
CA GLU A 196 -11.13 4.58 7.15
C GLU A 196 -10.81 5.99 6.67
N GLU A 197 -9.52 6.30 6.47
CA GLU A 197 -9.07 7.61 6.03
C GLU A 197 -9.45 7.94 4.57
N ILE A 198 -9.67 6.91 3.73
CA ILE A 198 -10.03 7.08 2.32
C ILE A 198 -11.42 6.57 1.97
N ASP A 199 -12.05 5.76 2.82
CA ASP A 199 -13.34 5.11 2.55
C ASP A 199 -14.44 6.12 2.21
N GLY A 200 -14.49 7.25 2.88
CA GLY A 200 -15.47 8.30 2.62
C GLY A 200 -15.36 8.87 1.21
N GLN A 201 -14.14 9.14 0.77
CA GLN A 201 -13.87 9.65 -0.57
C GLN A 201 -14.16 8.60 -1.65
N LEU A 202 -13.66 7.37 -1.47
CA LEU A 202 -13.91 6.27 -2.41
C LEU A 202 -15.39 5.99 -2.59
N LYS A 203 -16.17 5.99 -1.50
CA LYS A 203 -17.63 5.87 -1.55
C LYS A 203 -18.29 6.97 -2.37
N THR A 204 -17.87 8.20 -2.14
CA THR A 204 -18.43 9.37 -2.83
C THR A 204 -18.13 9.32 -4.32
N GLU A 205 -16.89 9.01 -4.69
CA GLU A 205 -16.47 8.88 -6.09
C GLU A 205 -17.18 7.70 -6.77
N PHE A 206 -17.30 6.57 -6.08
CA PHE A 206 -18.01 5.39 -6.59
C PHE A 206 -19.49 5.71 -6.87
N ILE A 207 -20.21 6.33 -5.91
CA ILE A 207 -21.61 6.72 -6.10
C ILE A 207 -21.74 7.74 -7.24
N SER A 208 -20.82 8.68 -7.34
CA SER A 208 -20.82 9.68 -8.42
C SER A 208 -20.60 9.05 -9.80
N ALA A 209 -19.80 7.99 -9.88
CA ALA A 209 -19.60 7.24 -11.12
C ALA A 209 -20.80 6.34 -11.48
N LEU A 210 -21.55 5.87 -10.49
CA LEU A 210 -22.76 5.07 -10.73
C LEU A 210 -23.90 5.88 -11.37
N GLN A 211 -24.09 7.13 -11.01
CA GLN A 211 -25.20 7.95 -11.50
C GLN A 211 -25.23 8.06 -13.04
N PRO A 212 -24.13 8.46 -13.74
CA PRO A 212 -24.13 8.49 -15.19
C PRO A 212 -24.23 7.10 -15.84
N ALA A 213 -23.74 6.05 -15.18
CA ALA A 213 -23.90 4.68 -15.68
C ALA A 213 -25.37 4.26 -15.70
N PHE A 214 -26.14 4.57 -14.65
CA PHE A 214 -27.57 4.31 -14.62
C PHE A 214 -28.33 5.19 -15.63
N ALA A 215 -27.92 6.45 -15.82
CA ALA A 215 -28.53 7.33 -16.82
C ALA A 215 -28.36 6.79 -18.25
N GLN A 216 -27.29 6.09 -18.56
CA GLN A 216 -27.10 5.43 -19.85
C GLN A 216 -28.04 4.22 -20.07
N LEU A 217 -28.46 3.56 -18.99
CA LEU A 217 -29.40 2.43 -19.04
C LEU A 217 -30.86 2.89 -19.14
N SER A 218 -31.10 4.16 -18.83
CA SER A 218 -32.41 4.82 -18.82
C SER A 218 -32.77 5.34 -20.22
N LYS A 219 -32.80 4.46 -21.24
CA LYS A 219 -33.15 4.81 -22.61
C LYS A 219 -34.43 4.13 -23.05
#